data_85708e9a76ee9838fc82b1612626f278
#
_entry.id   85708e9a76ee9838fc82b1612626f278
#
_cell.length_a   1.000
_cell.length_b   1.000
_cell.length_c   1.000
_cell.angle_alpha   90.00
_cell.angle_beta   90.00
_cell.angle_gamma   90.00
#
_symmetry.space_group_name_H-M   'P 1'
#
loop_
_entity.id
_entity.type
_entity.pdbx_description
1 polymer ?
#
loop_
_entity_poly.entity_id
_entity_poly.type
_entity_poly.pdbx_seq_one_letter_code
_entity_poly.pdbx_strand_id
1 'polypeptide(L)'
;MAITTGTMTDEQRKSVALEYLKAFDKGGVTSTGDSLLELFADDAQVYFPKWGLANGKEEIGQLFGDVGETIHAITHDYASFNWIFSGTDTLAVEGTSFGEHRHGPWRAGEPEWSAGRWCDVFEIRDFKIQRCFIYLDPDYAGVDTERYPWLREKVAPAT
;
A
#
# COMPACT_ATOMS: atom_id res chain seq x y z
N MET A 1 -11.47 -35.89 -10.21
CA MET A 1 -10.19 -35.66 -9.50
C MET A 1 -10.35 -34.34 -8.77
N ALA A 2 -10.36 -34.36 -7.44
CA ALA A 2 -10.35 -33.12 -6.63
C ALA A 2 -8.93 -32.52 -6.76
N ILE A 3 -8.86 -31.31 -7.32
CA ILE A 3 -7.64 -30.52 -7.26
C ILE A 3 -7.48 -30.14 -5.80
N THR A 4 -6.57 -30.80 -5.09
CA THR A 4 -6.11 -30.32 -3.79
C THR A 4 -5.42 -28.97 -4.06
N THR A 5 -6.07 -27.89 -3.71
CA THR A 5 -5.43 -26.57 -3.63
C THR A 5 -4.30 -26.67 -2.63
N GLY A 6 -3.09 -26.82 -3.13
CA GLY A 6 -1.89 -26.87 -2.27
C GLY A 6 -1.76 -25.53 -1.55
N THR A 7 -1.30 -25.58 -0.30
CA THR A 7 -0.98 -24.37 0.47
C THR A 7 0.03 -23.52 -0.32
N MET A 8 -0.25 -22.25 -0.52
CA MET A 8 0.66 -21.33 -1.20
C MET A 8 1.99 -21.21 -0.42
N THR A 9 3.08 -21.13 -1.16
CA THR A 9 4.39 -20.83 -0.57
C THR A 9 4.51 -19.33 -0.24
N ASP A 10 5.47 -19.00 0.62
CA ASP A 10 5.79 -17.60 0.95
C ASP A 10 6.12 -16.78 -0.31
N GLU A 11 6.90 -17.36 -1.24
CA GLU A 11 7.25 -16.69 -2.50
C GLU A 11 6.04 -16.47 -3.41
N GLN A 12 5.08 -17.39 -3.42
CA GLN A 12 3.84 -17.20 -4.17
C GLN A 12 2.99 -16.07 -3.58
N ARG A 13 2.85 -16.02 -2.24
CA ARG A 13 2.14 -14.92 -1.57
C ARG A 13 2.85 -13.57 -1.79
N LYS A 14 4.15 -13.55 -1.63
CA LYS A 14 4.99 -12.37 -1.93
C LYS A 14 4.80 -11.87 -3.36
N SER A 15 4.73 -12.79 -4.32
CA SER A 15 4.51 -12.45 -5.73
C SER A 15 3.18 -11.71 -5.94
N VAL A 16 2.09 -12.14 -5.29
CA VAL A 16 0.78 -11.47 -5.38
C VAL A 16 0.84 -10.07 -4.74
N ALA A 17 1.40 -9.95 -3.54
CA ALA A 17 1.55 -8.66 -2.87
C ALA A 17 2.45 -7.70 -3.65
N LEU A 18 3.52 -8.20 -4.24
CA LEU A 18 4.43 -7.39 -5.07
C LEU A 18 3.73 -6.91 -6.35
N GLU A 19 2.91 -7.74 -6.98
CA GLU A 19 2.12 -7.36 -8.16
C GLU A 19 1.11 -6.24 -7.80
N TYR A 20 0.47 -6.32 -6.63
CA TYR A 20 -0.41 -5.28 -6.11
C TYR A 20 0.34 -3.93 -5.96
N LEU A 21 1.50 -3.93 -5.31
CA LEU A 21 2.29 -2.70 -5.12
C LEU A 21 2.76 -2.10 -6.45
N LYS A 22 3.20 -2.95 -7.39
CA LYS A 22 3.57 -2.51 -8.75
C LYS A 22 2.40 -1.96 -9.55
N ALA A 23 1.22 -2.54 -9.38
CA ALA A 23 0.01 -2.04 -10.04
C ALA A 23 -0.37 -0.66 -9.50
N PHE A 24 -0.18 -0.41 -8.21
CA PHE A 24 -0.36 0.92 -7.62
C PHE A 24 0.54 1.97 -8.29
N ASP A 25 1.83 1.68 -8.48
CA ASP A 25 2.77 2.58 -9.17
C ASP A 25 2.41 2.84 -10.63
N LYS A 26 1.55 1.99 -11.21
CA LYS A 26 1.10 2.08 -12.61
C LYS A 26 -0.36 2.54 -12.75
N GLY A 27 -0.89 3.22 -11.74
CA GLY A 27 -2.26 3.74 -11.79
C GLY A 27 -3.35 2.66 -11.75
N GLY A 28 -3.10 1.55 -11.09
CA GLY A 28 -4.07 0.47 -10.89
C GLY A 28 -4.11 -0.60 -11.99
N VAL A 29 -3.04 -0.70 -12.79
CA VAL A 29 -2.93 -1.68 -13.87
C VAL A 29 -1.83 -2.70 -13.57
N THR A 30 -2.17 -3.98 -13.62
CA THR A 30 -1.25 -5.10 -13.39
C THR A 30 -0.25 -5.29 -14.52
N SER A 31 0.75 -6.14 -14.33
CA SER A 31 1.74 -6.49 -15.37
C SER A 31 1.12 -7.18 -16.60
N THR A 32 -0.06 -7.79 -16.44
CA THR A 32 -0.84 -8.42 -17.52
C THR A 32 -1.80 -7.45 -18.22
N GLY A 33 -1.92 -6.21 -17.73
CA GLY A 33 -2.83 -5.20 -18.27
C GLY A 33 -4.24 -5.23 -17.68
N ASP A 34 -4.46 -6.08 -16.68
CA ASP A 34 -5.75 -6.20 -16.00
C ASP A 34 -5.89 -5.12 -14.91
N SER A 35 -7.11 -4.93 -14.42
CA SER A 35 -7.36 -4.08 -13.27
C SER A 35 -6.71 -4.66 -12.01
N LEU A 36 -6.14 -3.79 -11.17
CA LEU A 36 -5.70 -4.10 -9.81
C LEU A 36 -6.74 -4.90 -9.01
N LEU A 37 -8.04 -4.64 -9.24
CA LEU A 37 -9.14 -5.33 -8.56
C LEU A 37 -9.18 -6.84 -8.85
N GLU A 38 -8.57 -7.29 -9.94
CA GLU A 38 -8.48 -8.72 -10.25
C GLU A 38 -7.54 -9.49 -9.31
N LEU A 39 -6.72 -8.81 -8.55
CA LEU A 39 -5.90 -9.43 -7.51
C LEU A 39 -6.69 -9.74 -6.23
N PHE A 40 -7.90 -9.20 -6.07
CA PHE A 40 -8.71 -9.35 -4.86
C PHE A 40 -9.77 -10.46 -5.01
N ALA A 41 -10.07 -11.12 -3.89
CA ALA A 41 -11.26 -11.96 -3.77
C ALA A 41 -12.53 -11.09 -3.81
N ASP A 42 -13.66 -11.68 -4.17
CA ASP A 42 -14.93 -10.94 -4.32
C ASP A 42 -15.42 -10.32 -3.02
N ASP A 43 -15.14 -10.95 -1.88
CA ASP A 43 -15.47 -10.54 -0.52
C ASP A 43 -14.27 -9.96 0.25
N ALA A 44 -13.23 -9.55 -0.44
CA ALA A 44 -12.02 -9.00 0.17
C ALA A 44 -12.31 -7.75 0.99
N GLN A 45 -11.39 -7.46 1.92
CA GLN A 45 -11.42 -6.24 2.73
C GLN A 45 -10.14 -5.43 2.50
N VAL A 46 -10.30 -4.12 2.39
CA VAL A 46 -9.19 -3.16 2.34
C VAL A 46 -9.43 -2.09 3.40
N TYR A 47 -8.39 -1.79 4.18
CA TYR A 47 -8.37 -0.63 5.07
C TYR A 47 -7.30 0.36 4.58
N PHE A 48 -7.68 1.61 4.43
CA PHE A 48 -6.76 2.71 4.11
C PHE A 48 -6.96 3.85 5.11
N PRO A 49 -5.90 4.36 5.76
CA PRO A 49 -6.02 5.44 6.76
C PRO A 49 -6.72 6.67 6.18
N LYS A 50 -7.61 7.26 6.95
CA LYS A 50 -8.54 8.36 6.60
C LYS A 50 -9.72 7.96 5.71
N TRP A 51 -9.59 6.97 4.82
CA TRP A 51 -10.70 6.46 4.00
C TRP A 51 -11.52 5.40 4.75
N GLY A 52 -10.87 4.60 5.60
CA GLY A 52 -11.52 3.58 6.39
C GLY A 52 -11.53 2.21 5.74
N LEU A 53 -12.58 1.43 6.00
CA LEU A 53 -12.74 0.05 5.57
C LEU A 53 -13.64 -0.04 4.34
N ALA A 54 -13.19 -0.74 3.32
CA ALA A 54 -13.96 -1.13 2.15
C ALA A 54 -14.14 -2.66 2.12
N ASN A 55 -15.35 -3.12 1.82
CA ASN A 55 -15.73 -4.53 1.76
C ASN A 55 -16.20 -4.88 0.34
N GLY A 56 -15.57 -5.88 -0.25
CA GLY A 56 -15.86 -6.34 -1.60
C GLY A 56 -15.28 -5.44 -2.70
N LYS A 57 -15.18 -5.99 -3.90
CA LYS A 57 -14.52 -5.33 -5.05
C LYS A 57 -15.12 -3.98 -5.41
N GLU A 58 -16.43 -3.80 -5.26
CA GLU A 58 -17.10 -2.53 -5.60
C GLU A 58 -16.64 -1.40 -4.68
N GLU A 59 -16.72 -1.59 -3.35
CA GLU A 59 -16.26 -0.57 -2.39
C GLU A 59 -14.75 -0.35 -2.48
N ILE A 60 -13.96 -1.41 -2.69
CA ILE A 60 -12.52 -1.31 -2.89
C ILE A 60 -12.19 -0.46 -4.13
N GLY A 61 -12.94 -0.66 -5.22
CA GLY A 61 -12.79 0.16 -6.42
C GLY A 61 -13.09 1.63 -6.19
N GLN A 62 -14.17 1.94 -5.45
CA GLN A 62 -14.52 3.31 -5.07
C GLN A 62 -13.44 3.94 -4.18
N LEU A 63 -12.96 3.21 -3.16
CA LEU A 63 -11.89 3.65 -2.27
C LEU A 63 -10.62 3.97 -3.04
N PHE A 64 -10.15 3.06 -3.88
CA PHE A 64 -8.93 3.29 -4.68
C PHE A 64 -9.09 4.38 -5.73
N GLY A 65 -10.29 4.58 -6.26
CA GLY A 65 -10.61 5.72 -7.12
C GLY A 65 -10.39 7.05 -6.39
N ASP A 66 -10.92 7.18 -5.19
CA ASP A 66 -10.76 8.39 -4.37
C ASP A 66 -9.31 8.60 -3.89
N VAL A 67 -8.61 7.51 -3.53
CA VAL A 67 -7.17 7.56 -3.24
C VAL A 67 -6.40 8.09 -4.44
N GLY A 68 -6.71 7.60 -5.65
CA GLY A 68 -6.06 8.03 -6.90
C GLY A 68 -6.33 9.49 -7.26
N GLU A 69 -7.48 10.05 -6.90
CA GLU A 69 -7.76 11.48 -7.06
C GLU A 69 -6.98 12.35 -6.07
N THR A 70 -6.54 11.77 -4.97
CA THR A 70 -5.80 12.46 -3.92
C THR A 70 -4.29 12.32 -4.10
N ILE A 71 -3.83 11.14 -4.47
CA ILE A 71 -2.42 10.82 -4.71
C ILE A 71 -2.18 10.80 -6.21
N HIS A 72 -1.57 11.86 -6.74
CA HIS A 72 -1.35 12.03 -8.17
C HIS A 72 -0.22 11.15 -8.72
N ALA A 73 0.75 10.83 -7.89
CA ALA A 73 1.86 9.95 -8.25
C ALA A 73 2.36 9.22 -7.02
N ILE A 74 2.73 7.96 -7.20
CA ILE A 74 3.39 7.13 -6.19
C ILE A 74 4.44 6.26 -6.86
N THR A 75 5.56 6.10 -6.19
CA THR A 75 6.61 5.14 -6.54
C THR A 75 7.12 4.48 -5.28
N HIS A 76 7.00 3.17 -5.20
CA HIS A 76 7.54 2.40 -4.08
C HIS A 76 9.05 2.17 -4.26
N ASP A 77 9.80 2.35 -3.18
CA ASP A 77 11.22 1.96 -3.13
C ASP A 77 11.34 0.47 -2.81
N TYR A 78 11.36 -0.36 -3.84
CA TYR A 78 11.41 -1.82 -3.71
C TYR A 78 12.66 -2.32 -2.98
N ALA A 79 13.75 -1.56 -2.98
CA ALA A 79 14.98 -1.91 -2.26
C ALA A 79 14.82 -1.77 -0.74
N SER A 80 13.85 -0.96 -0.28
CA SER A 80 13.56 -0.75 1.15
C SER A 80 12.66 -1.83 1.76
N PHE A 81 12.10 -2.74 0.96
CA PHE A 81 11.08 -3.67 1.44
C PHE A 81 11.62 -4.70 2.41
N ASN A 82 10.96 -4.80 3.57
CA ASN A 82 11.16 -5.85 4.55
C ASN A 82 9.90 -6.74 4.59
N TRP A 83 10.08 -8.03 4.27
CA TRP A 83 9.01 -9.01 4.18
C TRP A 83 8.93 -9.84 5.44
N ILE A 84 7.75 -9.98 6.02
CA ILE A 84 7.48 -10.75 7.23
C ILE A 84 6.35 -11.73 6.93
N PHE A 85 6.58 -13.01 7.14
CA PHE A 85 5.60 -14.07 6.89
C PHE A 85 5.10 -14.67 8.19
N SER A 86 3.81 -14.96 8.27
CA SER A 86 3.17 -15.57 9.44
C SER A 86 2.09 -16.56 9.03
N GLY A 87 2.13 -17.75 9.59
CA GLY A 87 1.16 -18.80 9.29
C GLY A 87 1.15 -19.19 7.81
N THR A 88 -0.01 -19.59 7.31
CA THR A 88 -0.18 -20.16 5.97
C THR A 88 -0.63 -19.16 4.91
N ASP A 89 -1.17 -18.01 5.31
CA ASP A 89 -1.82 -17.06 4.40
C ASP A 89 -1.50 -15.59 4.68
N THR A 90 -0.85 -15.27 5.81
CA THR A 90 -0.57 -13.90 6.23
C THR A 90 0.87 -13.51 5.91
N LEU A 91 1.03 -12.31 5.38
CA LEU A 91 2.32 -11.65 5.25
C LEU A 91 2.18 -10.15 5.54
N ALA A 92 3.26 -9.54 6.00
CA ALA A 92 3.39 -8.09 6.06
C ALA A 92 4.59 -7.65 5.24
N VAL A 93 4.51 -6.48 4.67
CA VAL A 93 5.63 -5.81 4.03
C VAL A 93 5.68 -4.37 4.51
N GLU A 94 6.83 -3.93 4.95
CA GLU A 94 7.09 -2.52 5.24
C GLU A 94 8.10 -1.96 4.25
N GLY A 95 8.01 -0.68 3.97
CA GLY A 95 8.90 0.00 3.05
C GLY A 95 8.71 1.50 3.06
N THR A 96 9.31 2.12 2.06
CA THR A 96 9.16 3.56 1.80
C THR A 96 8.65 3.80 0.39
N SER A 97 8.05 4.96 0.18
CA SER A 97 7.59 5.42 -1.13
C SER A 97 7.77 6.92 -1.27
N PHE A 98 7.69 7.38 -2.51
CA PHE A 98 7.73 8.78 -2.90
C PHE A 98 6.50 9.09 -3.73
N GLY A 99 6.08 10.34 -3.75
CA GLY A 99 4.95 10.67 -4.57
C GLY A 99 4.57 12.14 -4.55
N GLU A 100 3.44 12.41 -5.17
CA GLU A 100 2.84 13.72 -5.25
C GLU A 100 1.36 13.64 -4.84
N HIS A 101 0.99 14.45 -3.89
CA HIS A 101 -0.38 14.67 -3.46
C HIS A 101 -0.97 15.83 -4.25
N ARG A 102 -2.30 15.91 -4.38
CA ARG A 102 -2.98 17.03 -5.09
C ARG A 102 -2.60 18.43 -4.59
N HIS A 103 -2.01 18.54 -3.42
CA HIS A 103 -1.51 19.81 -2.87
C HIS A 103 0.01 19.97 -2.96
N GLY A 104 0.70 19.15 -3.77
CA GLY A 104 2.12 19.21 -4.02
C GLY A 104 2.87 17.93 -3.71
N PRO A 105 4.20 17.94 -3.85
CA PRO A 105 5.04 16.80 -3.52
C PRO A 105 4.81 16.33 -2.09
N TRP A 106 4.91 15.04 -1.87
CA TRP A 106 4.94 14.51 -0.51
C TRP A 106 6.11 15.12 0.22
N ARG A 107 5.88 15.55 1.44
CA ARG A 107 6.97 15.93 2.33
C ARG A 107 7.94 14.79 2.54
N ALA A 108 7.47 13.60 2.39
CA ALA A 108 8.24 12.38 2.33
C ALA A 108 9.02 12.18 1.01
N GLY A 109 9.35 13.22 0.30
CA GLY A 109 10.50 13.19 -0.63
C GLY A 109 11.77 12.77 0.09
N GLU A 110 11.72 12.82 1.43
CA GLU A 110 12.67 12.20 2.35
C GLU A 110 11.98 10.98 2.99
N PRO A 111 12.35 9.74 2.63
CA PRO A 111 11.61 8.53 3.00
C PRO A 111 11.60 8.20 4.50
N GLU A 112 12.46 8.79 5.30
CA GLU A 112 12.45 8.66 6.77
C GLU A 112 11.31 9.41 7.45
N TRP A 113 10.56 10.22 6.70
CA TRP A 113 9.45 11.01 7.21
C TRP A 113 8.12 10.25 7.06
N SER A 114 7.17 10.55 7.93
CA SER A 114 6.00 9.73 8.19
C SER A 114 5.23 9.27 6.95
N ALA A 115 4.88 10.15 6.04
CA ALA A 115 4.05 9.81 4.89
C ALA A 115 4.74 8.92 3.85
N GLY A 116 6.08 8.86 3.84
CA GLY A 116 6.83 7.97 2.96
C GLY A 116 6.99 6.54 3.49
N ARG A 117 6.70 6.32 4.77
CA ARG A 117 6.83 5.01 5.43
C ARG A 117 5.49 4.35 5.58
N TRP A 118 5.42 3.08 5.21
CA TRP A 118 4.17 2.32 5.25
C TRP A 118 4.42 0.87 5.64
N CYS A 119 3.36 0.21 6.06
CA CYS A 119 3.32 -1.22 6.27
C CYS A 119 1.97 -1.74 5.81
N ASP A 120 1.98 -2.69 4.90
CA ASP A 120 0.78 -3.40 4.45
C ASP A 120 0.74 -4.80 5.04
N VAL A 121 -0.40 -5.18 5.58
CA VAL A 121 -0.66 -6.53 6.10
C VAL A 121 -1.68 -7.22 5.21
N PHE A 122 -1.28 -8.34 4.62
CA PHE A 122 -2.08 -9.11 3.69
C PHE A 122 -2.50 -10.46 4.26
N GLU A 123 -3.70 -10.89 3.91
CA GLU A 123 -4.07 -12.30 3.86
C GLU A 123 -4.28 -12.70 2.39
N ILE A 124 -3.54 -13.72 1.93
CA ILE A 124 -3.57 -14.17 0.53
C ILE A 124 -3.80 -15.66 0.48
N ARG A 125 -4.88 -16.06 -0.18
CA ARG A 125 -5.25 -17.45 -0.44
C ARG A 125 -5.64 -17.59 -1.91
N ASP A 126 -5.32 -18.75 -2.50
CA ASP A 126 -5.68 -19.07 -3.89
C ASP A 126 -5.31 -17.97 -4.90
N PHE A 127 -4.12 -17.36 -4.70
CA PHE A 127 -3.60 -16.24 -5.50
C PHE A 127 -4.49 -14.99 -5.52
N LYS A 128 -5.37 -14.84 -4.51
CA LYS A 128 -6.21 -13.66 -4.32
C LYS A 128 -5.98 -13.04 -2.95
N ILE A 129 -5.95 -11.72 -2.93
CA ILE A 129 -5.91 -10.94 -1.70
C ILE A 129 -7.30 -11.02 -1.05
N GLN A 130 -7.35 -11.59 0.14
CA GLN A 130 -8.56 -11.65 0.96
C GLN A 130 -8.68 -10.42 1.84
N ARG A 131 -7.53 -9.87 2.24
CA ARG A 131 -7.44 -8.71 3.11
C ARG A 131 -6.14 -7.96 2.80
N CYS A 132 -6.24 -6.63 2.73
CA CYS A 132 -5.11 -5.74 2.65
C CYS A 132 -5.34 -4.55 3.59
N PHE A 133 -4.63 -4.50 4.71
CA PHE A 133 -4.72 -3.41 5.67
C PHE A 133 -3.43 -2.60 5.60
N ILE A 134 -3.58 -1.33 5.25
CA ILE A 134 -2.50 -0.38 5.02
C ILE A 134 -2.31 0.48 6.25
N TYR A 135 -1.10 0.58 6.74
CA TYR A 135 -0.72 1.39 7.90
C TYR A 135 0.34 2.40 7.50
N LEU A 136 -0.02 3.65 7.49
CA LEU A 136 0.86 4.77 7.18
C LEU A 136 0.33 6.06 7.84
N ASP A 137 1.13 7.09 7.83
CA ASP A 137 0.65 8.44 8.16
C ASP A 137 0.15 9.12 6.88
N PRO A 138 -1.15 9.41 6.78
CA PRO A 138 -1.73 10.01 5.58
C PRO A 138 -1.50 11.53 5.47
N ASP A 139 -0.66 12.12 6.30
CA ASP A 139 -0.26 13.53 6.19
C ASP A 139 0.77 13.73 5.05
N TYR A 140 0.40 13.33 3.84
CA TYR A 140 1.28 13.39 2.66
C TYR A 140 1.86 14.78 2.39
N ALA A 141 1.08 15.83 2.63
CA ALA A 141 1.52 17.20 2.45
C ALA A 141 2.35 17.74 3.63
N GLY A 142 2.44 17.00 4.74
CA GLY A 142 3.15 17.41 5.94
C GLY A 142 2.51 18.56 6.71
N VAL A 143 1.22 18.80 6.54
CA VAL A 143 0.49 19.93 7.15
C VAL A 143 0.42 19.80 8.67
N ASP A 144 0.28 18.58 9.17
CA ASP A 144 0.18 18.31 10.61
C ASP A 144 1.56 18.19 11.28
N THR A 145 2.60 17.98 10.50
CA THR A 145 3.97 17.75 10.99
C THR A 145 4.52 18.92 11.81
N GLU A 146 4.08 20.14 11.52
CA GLU A 146 4.53 21.33 12.26
C GLU A 146 4.11 21.35 13.73
N ARG A 147 3.14 20.53 14.13
CA ARG A 147 2.73 20.36 15.52
C ARG A 147 3.75 19.62 16.36
N TYR A 148 4.67 18.89 15.72
CA TYR A 148 5.62 18.02 16.40
C TYR A 148 7.00 18.68 16.50
N PRO A 149 7.42 19.17 17.69
CA PRO A 149 8.66 19.94 17.88
C PRO A 149 9.90 19.20 17.39
N TRP A 150 9.97 17.91 17.62
CA TRP A 150 11.06 17.04 17.19
C TRP A 150 11.32 17.12 15.68
N LEU A 151 10.27 17.13 14.87
CA LEU A 151 10.38 17.22 13.41
C LEU A 151 10.71 18.65 12.96
N ARG A 152 10.20 19.66 13.66
CA ARG A 152 10.46 21.08 13.37
C ARG A 152 11.94 21.41 13.40
N GLU A 153 12.65 20.89 14.40
CA GLU A 153 14.08 21.12 14.55
C GLU A 153 14.93 20.48 13.45
N LYS A 154 14.42 19.40 12.83
CA LYS A 154 15.10 18.68 11.74
C LYS A 154 14.79 19.25 10.35
N VAL A 155 13.70 20.01 10.22
CA VAL A 155 13.23 20.55 8.93
C VAL A 155 13.64 21.99 8.73
N ALA A 156 14.02 22.70 9.81
CA ALA A 156 14.49 24.08 9.69
C ALA A 156 15.65 24.12 8.69
N PRO A 157 15.59 24.94 7.64
CA PRO A 157 16.73 25.10 6.74
C PRO A 157 17.94 25.52 7.56
N ALA A 158 19.09 24.90 7.30
CA ALA A 158 20.35 25.35 7.87
C ALA A 158 20.53 26.84 7.51
N THR A 159 20.54 27.69 8.53
CA THR A 159 20.78 29.16 8.40
C THR A 159 22.20 29.41 7.96
#